data_f2dacbd866e44b3aef4e899e6a9f8755
#
_entry.id   f2dacbd866e44b3aef4e899e6a9f8755
#
_cell.length_a   1.000
_cell.length_b   1.000
_cell.length_c   1.000
_cell.angle_alpha   90.00
_cell.angle_beta   90.00
_cell.angle_gamma   90.00
#
_symmetry.space_group_name_H-M   'P 1'
#
loop_
_entity.id
_entity.type
_entity.pdbx_description
1 polymer ?
#
loop_
_entity_poly.entity_id
_entity_poly.type
_entity_poly.pdbx_seq_one_letter_code
_entity_poly.pdbx_strand_id
1 'polypeptide(L)'
;GGITGDHRSRADGTGFDFVGLRDWQAGDRFSAIDWAQSSLTNFSPLIVREFDQPSTATVLAVADASLSTRCGAGGTPVAAVVARALATIGLSATFFQDRFGVLTFDRGFAAVAGVAPRTGRGHVVHCLEAYESRRGMEPVAGGLGVSAAVAG
;
A
#
# COMPACT_ATOMS: atom_id res chain seq x y z
N GLY A 1 1.09 -14.72 26.73
CA GLY A 1 1.10 -14.59 26.32
C GLY A 1 1.16 -14.51 25.69
N GLY A 2 1.09 -14.57 25.69
CA GLY A 2 1.31 -14.52 25.18
C GLY A 2 0.93 -14.49 24.54
N ILE A 3 0.80 -14.26 24.88
CA ILE A 3 0.27 -14.20 24.30
C ILE A 3 0.38 -14.63 23.38
N THR A 4 0.38 -15.17 23.49
CA THR A 4 0.31 -15.58 22.20
C THR A 4 0.91 -14.62 21.22
N GLY A 5 1.33 -13.48 21.64
CA GLY A 5 1.90 -12.51 20.74
C GLY A 5 3.09 -13.03 19.98
N ASP A 6 3.88 -13.81 20.61
CA ASP A 6 5.08 -14.34 20.02
C ASP A 6 4.79 -15.23 18.82
N HIS A 7 3.73 -16.00 18.89
CA HIS A 7 3.41 -16.89 17.79
C HIS A 7 3.12 -16.12 16.52
N ARG A 8 2.40 -15.05 16.65
CA ARG A 8 2.02 -14.30 15.48
C ARG A 8 3.18 -13.64 14.82
N SER A 9 4.04 -13.06 15.61
CA SER A 9 5.21 -12.41 15.06
C SER A 9 6.05 -13.38 14.27
N ARG A 10 6.21 -14.55 14.79
CA ARG A 10 7.00 -15.54 14.10
C ARG A 10 6.31 -16.06 12.87
N ALA A 11 5.00 -16.18 12.92
CA ALA A 11 4.26 -16.63 11.76
C ALA A 11 4.42 -15.67 10.59
N ASP A 12 4.60 -14.40 10.88
CA ASP A 12 4.83 -13.41 9.84
C ASP A 12 6.21 -13.48 9.26
N GLY A 13 7.13 -14.19 9.89
CA GLY A 13 8.50 -14.26 9.44
C GLY A 13 9.29 -13.00 9.69
N THR A 14 8.76 -12.06 10.44
CA THR A 14 9.45 -10.81 10.72
C THR A 14 10.42 -10.94 11.89
N GLY A 15 10.12 -11.83 12.82
CA GLY A 15 10.93 -11.97 14.01
C GLY A 15 10.80 -10.83 15.00
N PHE A 16 9.82 -9.97 14.85
CA PHE A 16 9.65 -8.82 15.73
C PHE A 16 8.43 -8.99 16.60
N ASP A 17 8.57 -8.60 17.85
CA ASP A 17 7.49 -8.70 18.81
C ASP A 17 6.55 -7.51 18.66
N PHE A 18 5.29 -7.80 18.67
CA PHE A 18 4.26 -6.78 18.67
C PHE A 18 4.22 -6.12 20.04
N VAL A 19 4.32 -4.80 20.06
CA VAL A 19 4.31 -4.03 21.30
C VAL A 19 2.93 -3.50 21.60
N GLY A 20 2.24 -2.95 20.64
CA GLY A 20 0.92 -2.41 20.88
C GLY A 20 0.37 -1.65 19.68
N LEU A 21 -0.78 -1.05 19.91
CA LEU A 21 -1.43 -0.18 18.94
C LEU A 21 -1.42 1.24 19.46
N ARG A 22 -1.32 2.19 18.55
CA ARG A 22 -1.45 3.60 18.90
C ARG A 22 -1.96 4.38 17.70
N ASP A 23 -2.32 5.63 17.93
CA ASP A 23 -2.76 6.50 16.85
C ASP A 23 -1.59 6.82 15.93
N TRP A 24 -1.88 6.87 14.63
CA TRP A 24 -0.89 7.25 13.63
C TRP A 24 -0.51 8.71 13.82
N GLN A 25 0.78 8.99 13.65
CA GLN A 25 1.31 10.34 13.70
C GLN A 25 2.10 10.63 12.44
N ALA A 26 2.19 11.90 12.10
CA ALA A 26 2.99 12.30 10.95
C ALA A 26 4.41 11.78 11.10
N GLY A 27 4.92 11.16 10.04
CA GLY A 27 6.23 10.52 10.07
C GLY A 27 6.20 9.04 10.31
N ASP A 28 5.05 8.48 10.70
CA ASP A 28 4.93 7.04 10.83
C ASP A 28 4.92 6.37 9.47
N ARG A 29 5.39 5.13 9.44
CA ARG A 29 5.43 4.34 8.22
C ARG A 29 4.02 3.93 7.83
N PHE A 30 3.68 4.06 6.56
CA PHE A 30 2.39 3.59 6.08
C PHE A 30 2.24 2.08 6.23
N SER A 31 3.37 1.35 6.14
CA SER A 31 3.34 -0.11 6.30
C SER A 31 2.96 -0.54 7.71
N ALA A 32 3.03 0.36 8.67
CA ALA A 32 2.67 0.04 10.05
C ALA A 32 1.18 0.20 10.34
N ILE A 33 0.41 0.75 9.41
CA ILE A 33 -1.01 0.97 9.63
C ILE A 33 -1.74 -0.37 9.74
N ASP A 34 -2.52 -0.49 10.78
CA ASP A 34 -3.43 -1.62 10.95
C ASP A 34 -4.77 -1.20 10.37
N TRP A 35 -5.04 -1.65 9.16
CA TRP A 35 -6.23 -1.22 8.45
C TRP A 35 -7.51 -1.76 9.08
N ALA A 36 -7.45 -2.95 9.64
CA ALA A 36 -8.62 -3.52 10.31
C ALA A 36 -8.99 -2.70 11.54
N GLN A 37 -8.02 -2.38 12.37
CA GLN A 37 -8.29 -1.56 13.55
C GLN A 37 -8.67 -0.14 13.17
N SER A 38 -8.03 0.41 12.14
CA SER A 38 -8.35 1.75 11.69
C SER A 38 -9.78 1.86 11.18
N SER A 39 -10.30 0.81 10.58
CA SER A 39 -11.66 0.82 10.06
C SER A 39 -12.71 0.95 11.17
N LEU A 40 -12.38 0.52 12.38
CA LEU A 40 -13.31 0.60 13.50
C LEU A 40 -13.60 2.04 13.92
N THR A 41 -12.74 2.96 13.56
CA THR A 41 -12.92 4.39 13.86
C THR A 41 -13.14 5.19 12.57
N ASN A 42 -13.56 4.52 11.49
CA ASN A 42 -13.70 5.15 10.19
C ASN A 42 -12.42 5.85 9.73
N PHE A 43 -11.28 5.25 10.07
CA PHE A 43 -9.95 5.73 9.69
C PHE A 43 -9.60 7.10 10.26
N SER A 44 -10.26 7.48 11.33
CA SER A 44 -9.98 8.74 12.01
C SER A 44 -10.07 8.53 13.53
N PRO A 45 -8.94 8.27 14.19
CA PRO A 45 -7.59 8.28 13.63
C PRO A 45 -7.24 6.98 12.93
N LEU A 46 -6.17 7.03 12.14
CA LEU A 46 -5.53 5.81 11.68
C LEU A 46 -4.77 5.20 12.85
N ILE A 47 -4.76 3.87 12.89
CA ILE A 47 -4.11 3.13 13.98
C ILE A 47 -2.89 2.43 13.41
N VAL A 48 -1.78 2.50 14.12
CA VAL A 48 -0.55 1.83 13.72
C VAL A 48 -0.16 0.78 14.75
N ARG A 49 0.58 -0.20 14.27
CA ARG A 49 1.13 -1.26 15.11
C ARG A 49 2.58 -0.93 15.41
N GLU A 50 2.94 -1.07 16.67
CA GLU A 50 4.31 -0.87 17.11
C GLU A 50 5.00 -2.19 17.34
N PHE A 51 6.27 -2.25 16.93
CA PHE A 51 7.12 -3.43 17.13
C PHE A 51 8.40 -2.97 17.79
N ASP A 52 9.07 -3.89 18.46
CA ASP A 52 10.34 -3.60 19.13
C ASP A 52 11.39 -3.12 18.15
N GLN A 53 11.45 -3.74 17.00
CA GLN A 53 12.43 -3.39 15.98
C GLN A 53 11.74 -3.28 14.64
N PRO A 54 12.02 -2.20 13.90
CA PRO A 54 11.49 -2.08 12.56
C PRO A 54 12.20 -3.05 11.62
N SER A 55 11.48 -3.59 10.68
CA SER A 55 12.08 -4.39 9.62
C SER A 55 11.63 -3.84 8.28
N THR A 56 12.28 -4.31 7.22
CA THR A 56 11.88 -3.96 5.86
C THR A 56 10.51 -4.55 5.59
N ALA A 57 9.62 -3.71 5.09
CA ALA A 57 8.28 -4.13 4.73
C ALA A 57 8.08 -3.98 3.23
N THR A 58 6.98 -4.53 2.76
CA THR A 58 6.55 -4.34 1.39
C THR A 58 5.22 -3.58 1.40
N VAL A 59 5.20 -2.47 0.68
CA VAL A 59 4.01 -1.65 0.55
C VAL A 59 3.50 -1.82 -0.88
N LEU A 60 2.29 -2.32 -1.00
CA LEU A 60 1.67 -2.51 -2.29
C LEU A 60 0.45 -1.60 -2.36
N ALA A 61 0.53 -0.60 -3.23
CA ALA A 61 -0.58 0.31 -3.44
C ALA A 61 -1.51 -0.27 -4.48
N VAL A 62 -2.80 -0.28 -4.19
CA VAL A 62 -3.81 -0.79 -5.11
C VAL A 62 -4.63 0.38 -5.60
N ALA A 63 -4.63 0.60 -6.89
CA ALA A 63 -5.26 1.77 -7.48
C ALA A 63 -6.24 1.38 -8.58
N ASP A 64 -7.37 2.07 -8.60
CA ASP A 64 -8.36 1.94 -9.66
C ASP A 64 -7.83 2.66 -10.89
N ALA A 65 -7.80 1.98 -12.00
CA ALA A 65 -7.30 2.51 -13.25
C ALA A 65 -8.37 2.59 -14.32
N SER A 66 -9.63 2.51 -13.93
CA SER A 66 -10.73 2.62 -14.88
C SER A 66 -10.80 4.00 -15.50
N LEU A 67 -11.56 4.11 -16.60
CA LEU A 67 -11.70 5.39 -17.28
C LEU A 67 -12.29 6.46 -16.39
N SER A 68 -13.16 6.07 -15.47
CA SER A 68 -13.82 7.03 -14.59
C SER A 68 -12.83 7.77 -13.69
N THR A 69 -11.73 7.17 -13.36
CA THR A 69 -10.70 7.83 -12.54
C THR A 69 -9.92 8.86 -13.34
N ARG A 70 -10.01 8.82 -14.66
CA ARG A 70 -9.30 9.74 -15.53
C ARG A 70 -10.14 10.97 -15.89
N CYS A 71 -11.39 10.94 -15.57
CA CYS A 71 -12.35 12.01 -15.87
C CYS A 71 -12.75 12.68 -14.57
N GLY A 72 -11.93 13.56 -14.08
CA GLY A 72 -12.24 14.26 -12.84
C GLY A 72 -13.23 15.38 -13.06
N ALA A 73 -13.90 15.79 -12.00
CA ALA A 73 -14.72 16.98 -11.98
C ALA A 73 -13.93 18.10 -11.33
N GLY A 74 -14.35 19.33 -11.58
CA GLY A 74 -13.75 20.48 -10.92
C GLY A 74 -12.33 20.81 -11.36
N GLY A 75 -11.93 20.33 -12.52
CA GLY A 75 -10.65 20.70 -13.10
C GLY A 75 -9.45 19.85 -12.67
N THR A 76 -9.61 19.02 -11.65
CA THR A 76 -8.51 18.15 -11.25
C THR A 76 -8.93 16.70 -11.45
N PRO A 77 -8.30 16.00 -12.40
CA PRO A 77 -8.62 14.59 -12.62
C PRO A 77 -8.37 13.75 -11.38
N VAL A 78 -9.24 12.79 -11.13
CA VAL A 78 -9.06 11.86 -10.03
C VAL A 78 -7.72 11.13 -10.15
N ALA A 79 -7.32 10.81 -11.37
CA ALA A 79 -6.05 10.14 -11.59
C ALA A 79 -4.86 10.96 -11.07
N ALA A 80 -4.92 12.28 -11.15
CA ALA A 80 -3.86 13.13 -10.62
C ALA A 80 -3.80 13.08 -9.11
N VAL A 81 -4.95 12.99 -8.45
CA VAL A 81 -5.02 12.86 -7.01
C VAL A 81 -4.44 11.51 -6.57
N VAL A 82 -4.79 10.45 -7.29
CA VAL A 82 -4.28 9.11 -7.01
C VAL A 82 -2.77 9.08 -7.22
N ALA A 83 -2.29 9.67 -8.31
CA ALA A 83 -0.85 9.70 -8.58
C ALA A 83 -0.09 10.42 -7.46
N ARG A 84 -0.64 11.50 -6.95
CA ARG A 84 -0.03 12.23 -5.84
C ARG A 84 0.01 11.37 -4.57
N ALA A 85 -1.07 10.64 -4.31
CA ALA A 85 -1.10 9.73 -3.17
C ALA A 85 -0.07 8.62 -3.32
N LEU A 86 0.05 8.05 -4.51
CA LEU A 86 1.05 7.03 -4.79
C LEU A 86 2.45 7.57 -4.58
N ALA A 87 2.72 8.80 -5.02
CA ALA A 87 4.02 9.43 -4.82
C ALA A 87 4.33 9.58 -3.33
N THR A 88 3.35 10.03 -2.55
CA THR A 88 3.54 10.23 -1.12
C THR A 88 3.85 8.90 -0.42
N ILE A 89 3.08 7.88 -0.72
CA ILE A 89 3.27 6.56 -0.12
C ILE A 89 4.60 5.97 -0.57
N GLY A 90 4.93 6.09 -1.85
CA GLY A 90 6.16 5.53 -2.38
C GLY A 90 7.40 6.22 -1.82
N LEU A 91 7.37 7.54 -1.69
CA LEU A 91 8.50 8.25 -1.11
C LEU A 91 8.65 7.94 0.37
N SER A 92 7.55 7.77 1.08
CA SER A 92 7.60 7.33 2.47
C SER A 92 8.24 5.94 2.57
N ALA A 93 7.83 5.03 1.71
CA ALA A 93 8.42 3.69 1.70
C ALA A 93 9.93 3.77 1.44
N THR A 94 10.33 4.62 0.49
CA THR A 94 11.75 4.80 0.18
C THR A 94 12.52 5.33 1.38
N PHE A 95 11.94 6.27 2.10
CA PHE A 95 12.58 6.84 3.28
C PHE A 95 12.89 5.76 4.32
N PHE A 96 11.98 4.82 4.49
CA PHE A 96 12.15 3.73 5.45
C PHE A 96 12.80 2.50 4.83
N GLN A 97 13.23 2.59 3.57
CA GLN A 97 13.86 1.49 2.85
C GLN A 97 12.94 0.28 2.69
N ASP A 98 11.67 0.54 2.63
CA ASP A 98 10.67 -0.48 2.33
C ASP A 98 10.56 -0.68 0.82
N ARG A 99 10.04 -1.83 0.42
CA ARG A 99 9.75 -2.08 -0.98
C ARG A 99 8.38 -1.49 -1.30
N PHE A 100 8.28 -0.91 -2.48
CA PHE A 100 7.04 -0.29 -2.94
C PHE A 100 6.70 -0.81 -4.32
N GLY A 101 5.45 -1.18 -4.49
CA GLY A 101 4.91 -1.57 -5.78
C GLY A 101 3.52 -1.04 -5.95
N VAL A 102 2.98 -1.16 -7.16
CA VAL A 102 1.64 -0.72 -7.47
C VAL A 102 0.89 -1.82 -8.21
N LEU A 103 -0.38 -1.94 -7.88
CA LEU A 103 -1.28 -2.86 -8.53
C LEU A 103 -2.48 -2.07 -8.99
N THR A 104 -2.86 -2.22 -10.25
CA THR A 104 -4.03 -1.53 -10.77
C THR A 104 -5.08 -2.52 -11.20
N PHE A 105 -6.32 -2.12 -11.07
CA PHE A 105 -7.44 -2.92 -11.52
C PHE A 105 -8.36 -2.03 -12.37
N ASP A 106 -9.09 -2.71 -13.23
CA ASP A 106 -10.07 -2.08 -14.08
C ASP A 106 -11.46 -2.46 -13.59
N ARG A 107 -12.47 -1.96 -14.29
CA ARG A 107 -13.85 -2.23 -13.95
C ARG A 107 -14.09 -3.73 -13.84
N GLY A 108 -14.69 -4.17 -12.73
CA GLY A 108 -14.97 -5.57 -12.48
C GLY A 108 -13.73 -6.43 -12.26
N PHE A 109 -12.58 -5.80 -12.09
CA PHE A 109 -11.31 -6.50 -11.92
C PHE A 109 -10.95 -7.38 -13.12
N ALA A 110 -11.47 -7.01 -14.29
CA ALA A 110 -11.23 -7.81 -15.49
C ALA A 110 -9.80 -7.71 -15.99
N ALA A 111 -9.17 -6.56 -15.77
CA ALA A 111 -7.79 -6.34 -16.17
C ALA A 111 -7.00 -5.86 -14.97
N VAL A 112 -6.03 -6.66 -14.57
CA VAL A 112 -5.19 -6.37 -13.42
C VAL A 112 -3.75 -6.35 -13.89
N ALA A 113 -3.05 -5.26 -13.58
CA ALA A 113 -1.66 -5.10 -13.96
C ALA A 113 -0.93 -4.36 -12.85
N GLY A 114 0.37 -4.57 -12.77
CA GLY A 114 1.12 -3.95 -11.70
C GLY A 114 2.60 -3.86 -11.96
N VAL A 115 3.28 -3.23 -11.01
CA VAL A 115 4.74 -3.15 -10.96
C VAL A 115 5.17 -3.81 -9.67
N ALA A 116 6.04 -4.79 -9.78
CA ALA A 116 6.48 -5.56 -8.63
C ALA A 116 7.18 -4.67 -7.60
N PRO A 117 7.03 -4.96 -6.32
CA PRO A 117 7.65 -4.14 -5.29
C PRO A 117 9.18 -4.19 -5.35
N ARG A 118 9.79 -3.02 -5.25
CA ARG A 118 11.23 -2.86 -5.17
C ARG A 118 11.54 -1.65 -4.32
N THR A 119 12.80 -1.53 -3.95
CA THR A 119 13.26 -0.38 -3.17
C THR A 119 13.74 0.73 -4.10
N GLY A 120 13.84 1.92 -3.55
CA GLY A 120 14.52 3.02 -4.21
C GLY A 120 13.61 4.04 -4.85
N ARG A 121 14.12 5.27 -4.89
CA ARG A 121 13.37 6.40 -5.43
C ARG A 121 13.09 6.24 -6.92
N GLY A 122 14.07 5.72 -7.66
CA GLY A 122 13.87 5.50 -9.08
C GLY A 122 12.75 4.54 -9.38
N HIS A 123 12.55 3.55 -8.51
CA HIS A 123 11.46 2.62 -8.68
C HIS A 123 10.12 3.29 -8.41
N VAL A 124 10.06 4.21 -7.45
CA VAL A 124 8.83 4.97 -7.20
C VAL A 124 8.45 5.78 -8.44
N VAL A 125 9.42 6.43 -9.06
CA VAL A 125 9.19 7.18 -10.30
C VAL A 125 8.67 6.24 -11.39
N HIS A 126 9.27 5.06 -11.50
CA HIS A 126 8.81 4.08 -12.47
C HIS A 126 7.36 3.65 -12.22
N CYS A 127 7.00 3.44 -10.96
CA CYS A 127 5.63 3.10 -10.62
C CYS A 127 4.64 4.21 -10.99
N LEU A 128 5.03 5.46 -10.75
CA LEU A 128 4.18 6.60 -11.10
C LEU A 128 3.99 6.70 -12.60
N GLU A 129 5.08 6.57 -13.35
CA GLU A 129 5.01 6.61 -14.81
C GLU A 129 4.16 5.47 -15.35
N ALA A 130 4.32 4.30 -14.77
CA ALA A 130 3.54 3.14 -15.19
C ALA A 130 2.06 3.36 -14.91
N TYR A 131 1.73 3.91 -13.75
CA TYR A 131 0.34 4.20 -13.42
C TYR A 131 -0.26 5.22 -14.39
N GLU A 132 0.49 6.28 -14.70
CA GLU A 132 -0.03 7.35 -15.55
C GLU A 132 -0.11 6.96 -17.02
N SER A 133 0.88 6.23 -17.51
CA SER A 133 0.96 5.89 -18.95
C SER A 133 0.51 4.47 -19.25
N ARG A 134 0.33 3.65 -18.25
CA ARG A 134 0.02 2.23 -18.39
C ARG A 134 1.13 1.44 -19.07
N ARG A 135 2.34 1.99 -19.12
CA ARG A 135 3.50 1.31 -19.66
C ARG A 135 4.31 0.70 -18.54
N GLY A 136 4.95 -0.41 -18.83
CA GLY A 136 5.82 -1.06 -17.87
C GLY A 136 5.08 -1.86 -16.82
N MET A 137 3.78 -2.00 -16.97
CA MET A 137 2.99 -2.84 -16.08
C MET A 137 2.85 -4.23 -16.66
N GLU A 138 2.82 -5.22 -15.78
CA GLU A 138 2.69 -6.60 -16.17
C GLU A 138 1.38 -7.16 -15.68
N PRO A 139 0.73 -8.03 -16.47
CA PRO A 139 -0.50 -8.67 -16.03
C PRO A 139 -0.28 -9.51 -14.79
N VAL A 140 -1.26 -9.48 -13.91
CA VAL A 140 -1.25 -10.33 -12.73
C VAL A 140 -2.16 -11.51 -13.00
N ALA A 141 -1.61 -12.70 -12.86
CA ALA A 141 -2.34 -13.91 -13.17
C ALA A 141 -3.52 -14.08 -12.23
N GLY A 142 -4.69 -14.34 -12.81
CA GLY A 142 -5.86 -14.73 -12.05
C GLY A 142 -6.65 -13.65 -11.38
N GLY A 143 -6.11 -12.48 -11.17
CA GLY A 143 -6.83 -11.38 -10.54
C GLY A 143 -7.22 -11.59 -9.08
N LEU A 144 -7.00 -12.77 -8.52
CA LEU A 144 -7.36 -13.05 -7.14
C LEU A 144 -6.61 -12.17 -6.15
N GLY A 145 -5.38 -11.83 -6.50
CA GLY A 145 -4.58 -10.96 -5.65
C GLY A 145 -5.23 -9.61 -5.44
N VAL A 146 -5.91 -9.09 -6.45
CA VAL A 146 -6.59 -7.80 -6.34
C VAL A 146 -7.74 -7.89 -5.37
N SER A 147 -8.56 -8.93 -5.48
CA SER A 147 -9.67 -9.09 -4.55
C SER A 147 -9.21 -9.15 -3.11
N ALA A 148 -8.15 -9.91 -2.86
CA ALA A 148 -7.60 -10.03 -1.53
C ALA A 148 -7.04 -8.69 -1.04
N ALA A 149 -6.36 -7.96 -1.90
CA ALA A 149 -5.77 -6.67 -1.52
C ALA A 149 -6.85 -5.64 -1.21
N VAL A 150 -7.92 -5.62 -1.98
CA VAL A 150 -9.02 -4.68 -1.74
C VAL A 150 -9.77 -5.04 -0.47
N ALA A 151 -9.98 -6.32 -0.24
CA ALA A 151 -10.67 -6.78 0.96
C ALA A 151 -9.84 -6.57 2.22
N GLY A 152 -8.53 -6.70 2.09
CA GLY A 152 -7.64 -6.51 3.21
C GLY A 152 -7.53 -5.08 3.58
#